data_7e45ed9810460b5b41adc5a6e2573d4a
#
_entry.id   7e45ed9810460b5b41adc5a6e2573d4a
#
_cell.length_a   1.000
_cell.length_b   1.000
_cell.length_c   1.000
_cell.angle_alpha   90.00
_cell.angle_beta   90.00
_cell.angle_gamma   90.00
#
_symmetry.space_group_name_H-M   'P 1'
#
loop_
_entity.id
_entity.type
_entity.pdbx_description
1 polymer ?
#
loop_
_entity_poly.entity_id
_entity_poly.type
_entity_poly.pdbx_seq_one_letter_code
_entity_poly.pdbx_strand_id
1 'polypeptide(L)'
;MTFHKRLSALVEETVAQLSAREALPGGLDCSQASVDIPRDPGHGEVSANTSMVLAKQAKMKPRDIANLIAGELEQHPDVAQVKVAGPGFLNLVMTPGFWQGLLTELLESGTDFGANDFGGGEKVNVEFVSANPTGPMHVGHARGAVVGDVLASILEKAGYDVTREFYVNDAGTQVDQLARSVYLRYCEACGEAIGDLPEGLYPGDYLKPVGEMIAARDGKKWLNQDETAWLKAFREAAVREMMKLIKEDLLSLGVRHDVFTSELALQEAGDVESAYEFLLGQDLIYEGVLEPPKGKRPDDWEERPQWLFRSTNFSDDSDRPLKKSDGGWTYFASDIAYHRDKARRGFSNMIDVWGVDHGGYVKRMKAAVAAVTEGEGALDVKLTALVNLSDRGEPVKMSKRAGSFVTLRDVVDRVGKGVVRFIMLTRKNDAPLDFDFAKVTEQSRDNPVFYVQYAHARSHSVLRLAKEEMPDIDLSVATLARKPLHRLTDESELALIKQLTSWPRLVESAAKAHEPHRCAFYLYDLAAVFHALWNKGKDDAQLRFLVQDDKELTMARLALVRSVALVIALGLEMFGVEPLEEMR
;
A
#
# COMPACT_ATOMS: atom_id res chain seq x y z
N MET A 1 -12.96 -18.12 -6.58
CA MET A 1 -12.33 -17.70 -7.88
C MET A 1 -12.87 -16.34 -8.26
N THR A 2 -12.06 -15.37 -8.75
CA THR A 2 -12.60 -14.08 -9.20
C THR A 2 -13.53 -14.27 -10.40
N PHE A 3 -14.56 -13.44 -10.54
CA PHE A 3 -15.46 -13.53 -11.71
C PHE A 3 -14.71 -13.34 -13.03
N HIS A 4 -13.62 -12.56 -13.05
CA HIS A 4 -12.75 -12.40 -14.21
C HIS A 4 -12.07 -13.72 -14.60
N LYS A 5 -11.51 -14.46 -13.64
CA LYS A 5 -10.93 -15.79 -13.90
C LYS A 5 -11.99 -16.77 -14.41
N ARG A 6 -13.23 -16.70 -13.86
CA ARG A 6 -14.36 -17.52 -14.34
C ARG A 6 -14.75 -17.18 -15.78
N LEU A 7 -14.81 -15.89 -16.10
CA LEU A 7 -15.15 -15.45 -17.47
C LEU A 7 -14.01 -15.68 -18.46
N SER A 8 -12.75 -15.52 -18.03
CA SER A 8 -11.60 -15.90 -18.87
C SER A 8 -11.65 -17.39 -19.21
N ALA A 9 -11.87 -18.24 -18.20
CA ALA A 9 -12.02 -19.68 -18.41
C ALA A 9 -13.21 -20.02 -19.38
N LEU A 10 -14.34 -19.34 -19.22
CA LEU A 10 -15.47 -19.51 -20.13
C LEU A 10 -15.13 -19.17 -21.59
N VAL A 11 -14.42 -18.05 -21.81
CA VAL A 11 -13.99 -17.64 -23.15
C VAL A 11 -12.94 -18.62 -23.70
N GLU A 12 -11.98 -19.07 -22.89
CA GLU A 12 -10.99 -20.08 -23.29
C GLU A 12 -11.62 -21.43 -23.65
N GLU A 13 -12.59 -21.89 -22.86
CA GLU A 13 -13.35 -23.09 -23.12
C GLU A 13 -14.13 -22.95 -24.44
N THR A 14 -14.76 -21.81 -24.69
CA THR A 14 -15.44 -21.49 -25.93
C THR A 14 -14.50 -21.56 -27.15
N VAL A 15 -13.29 -21.00 -27.03
CA VAL A 15 -12.25 -21.09 -28.08
C VAL A 15 -11.83 -22.53 -28.30
N ALA A 16 -11.65 -23.32 -27.25
CA ALA A 16 -11.30 -24.74 -27.36
C ALA A 16 -12.41 -25.56 -28.05
N GLN A 17 -13.67 -25.29 -27.73
CA GLN A 17 -14.82 -25.95 -28.38
C GLN A 17 -14.90 -25.59 -29.87
N LEU A 18 -14.68 -24.32 -30.23
CA LEU A 18 -14.66 -23.89 -31.65
C LEU A 18 -13.48 -24.53 -32.40
N SER A 19 -12.33 -24.69 -31.77
CA SER A 19 -11.17 -25.38 -32.35
C SER A 19 -11.42 -26.87 -32.53
N ALA A 20 -12.09 -27.53 -31.59
CA ALA A 20 -12.47 -28.94 -31.69
C ALA A 20 -13.48 -29.22 -32.85
N ARG A 21 -14.27 -28.20 -33.20
CA ARG A 21 -15.21 -28.25 -34.34
C ARG A 21 -14.60 -27.72 -35.65
N GLU A 22 -13.30 -27.48 -35.68
CA GLU A 22 -12.55 -26.93 -36.83
C GLU A 22 -13.04 -25.52 -37.29
N ALA A 23 -13.84 -24.82 -36.50
CA ALA A 23 -14.25 -23.44 -36.75
C ALA A 23 -13.13 -22.43 -36.48
N LEU A 24 -12.23 -22.77 -35.57
CA LEU A 24 -10.97 -22.08 -35.32
C LEU A 24 -9.79 -23.06 -35.42
N PRO A 25 -8.58 -22.60 -35.77
CA PRO A 25 -7.38 -23.45 -35.71
C PRO A 25 -7.13 -24.03 -34.31
N GLY A 26 -6.52 -25.21 -34.25
CA GLY A 26 -6.09 -25.80 -32.98
C GLY A 26 -4.84 -25.13 -32.42
N GLY A 27 -4.64 -25.23 -31.09
CA GLY A 27 -3.44 -24.76 -30.41
C GLY A 27 -3.33 -23.23 -30.22
N LEU A 28 -4.45 -22.54 -30.18
CA LEU A 28 -4.53 -21.11 -29.92
C LEU A 28 -4.22 -20.82 -28.43
N ASP A 29 -3.34 -19.88 -28.19
CA ASP A 29 -2.95 -19.43 -26.86
C ASP A 29 -3.72 -18.17 -26.45
N CYS A 30 -4.58 -18.29 -25.44
CA CYS A 30 -5.36 -17.21 -24.85
C CYS A 30 -4.66 -16.48 -23.69
N SER A 31 -3.45 -16.87 -23.30
CA SER A 31 -2.78 -16.36 -22.09
C SER A 31 -2.62 -14.83 -22.02
N GLN A 32 -2.57 -14.17 -23.18
CA GLN A 32 -2.48 -12.71 -23.30
C GLN A 32 -3.85 -12.03 -23.42
N ALA A 33 -4.93 -12.80 -23.42
CA ALA A 33 -6.27 -12.25 -23.46
C ALA A 33 -6.66 -11.67 -22.10
N SER A 34 -7.41 -10.58 -22.10
CA SER A 34 -7.96 -9.98 -20.90
C SER A 34 -9.47 -9.93 -20.95
N VAL A 35 -10.07 -10.09 -19.77
CA VAL A 35 -11.49 -9.90 -19.52
C VAL A 35 -11.60 -8.84 -18.42
N ASP A 36 -12.17 -7.68 -18.74
CA ASP A 36 -12.20 -6.55 -17.83
C ASP A 36 -13.57 -5.84 -17.85
N ILE A 37 -13.86 -5.08 -16.80
CA ILE A 37 -15.02 -4.18 -16.78
C ILE A 37 -14.71 -3.00 -17.69
N PRO A 38 -15.54 -2.72 -18.72
CA PRO A 38 -15.32 -1.60 -19.61
C PRO A 38 -15.47 -0.27 -18.87
N ARG A 39 -14.68 0.73 -19.26
CA ARG A 39 -14.77 2.08 -18.67
C ARG A 39 -16.09 2.80 -19.00
N ASP A 40 -16.64 2.52 -20.19
CA ASP A 40 -17.91 3.06 -20.65
C ASP A 40 -19.01 2.01 -20.44
N PRO A 41 -20.02 2.29 -19.60
CA PRO A 41 -21.14 1.39 -19.36
C PRO A 41 -21.92 0.99 -20.64
N GLY A 42 -21.85 1.82 -21.69
CA GLY A 42 -22.44 1.52 -23.00
C GLY A 42 -21.79 0.34 -23.73
N HIS A 43 -20.63 -0.11 -23.25
CA HIS A 43 -19.92 -1.28 -23.77
C HIS A 43 -20.24 -2.58 -23.02
N GLY A 44 -21.37 -2.66 -22.32
CA GLY A 44 -21.77 -3.84 -21.56
C GLY A 44 -21.17 -3.89 -20.15
N GLU A 45 -21.25 -5.05 -19.51
CA GLU A 45 -20.78 -5.27 -18.14
C GLU A 45 -19.35 -5.80 -18.09
N VAL A 46 -18.97 -6.54 -19.14
CA VAL A 46 -17.65 -7.16 -19.27
C VAL A 46 -17.19 -7.03 -20.72
N SER A 47 -15.92 -6.78 -20.94
CA SER A 47 -15.30 -6.70 -22.26
C SER A 47 -14.10 -7.64 -22.35
N ALA A 48 -14.02 -8.45 -23.41
CA ALA A 48 -12.88 -9.33 -23.67
C ALA A 48 -12.19 -8.96 -25.00
N ASN A 49 -10.86 -9.02 -25.01
CA ASN A 49 -10.02 -8.72 -26.18
C ASN A 49 -9.51 -9.98 -26.88
N THR A 50 -9.99 -11.15 -26.51
CA THR A 50 -9.51 -12.48 -26.94
C THR A 50 -9.39 -12.62 -28.46
N SER A 51 -10.37 -12.16 -29.21
CA SER A 51 -10.37 -12.26 -30.68
C SER A 51 -9.21 -11.48 -31.31
N MET A 52 -8.82 -10.36 -30.73
CA MET A 52 -7.67 -9.55 -31.20
C MET A 52 -6.36 -10.23 -30.91
N VAL A 53 -6.23 -10.85 -29.73
CA VAL A 53 -5.03 -11.62 -29.33
C VAL A 53 -4.85 -12.82 -30.25
N LEU A 54 -5.93 -13.53 -30.58
CA LEU A 54 -5.91 -14.74 -31.41
C LEU A 54 -5.75 -14.47 -32.90
N ALA A 55 -6.05 -13.28 -33.39
CA ALA A 55 -6.13 -12.96 -34.82
C ALA A 55 -4.88 -13.35 -35.63
N LYS A 56 -3.68 -13.05 -35.09
CA LYS A 56 -2.41 -13.39 -35.73
C LYS A 56 -2.14 -14.90 -35.71
N GLN A 57 -2.46 -15.57 -34.62
CA GLN A 57 -2.28 -17.01 -34.45
C GLN A 57 -3.23 -17.79 -35.38
N ALA A 58 -4.50 -17.39 -35.42
CA ALA A 58 -5.53 -17.99 -36.24
C ALA A 58 -5.43 -17.61 -37.72
N LYS A 59 -4.64 -16.59 -38.10
CA LYS A 59 -4.60 -16.01 -39.46
C LYS A 59 -5.98 -15.58 -39.97
N MET A 60 -6.83 -15.11 -39.08
CA MET A 60 -8.20 -14.67 -39.35
C MET A 60 -8.38 -13.20 -38.91
N LYS A 61 -9.40 -12.53 -39.46
CA LYS A 61 -9.75 -11.19 -38.99
C LYS A 61 -10.29 -11.25 -37.57
N PRO A 62 -9.88 -10.33 -36.65
CA PRO A 62 -10.35 -10.36 -35.26
C PRO A 62 -11.88 -10.36 -35.14
N ARG A 63 -12.57 -9.64 -36.04
CA ARG A 63 -14.03 -9.56 -36.02
C ARG A 63 -14.72 -10.86 -36.42
N ASP A 64 -14.10 -11.66 -37.31
CA ASP A 64 -14.63 -12.95 -37.70
C ASP A 64 -14.51 -13.95 -36.54
N ILE A 65 -13.35 -13.94 -35.84
CA ILE A 65 -13.15 -14.73 -34.62
C ILE A 65 -14.14 -14.29 -33.53
N ALA A 66 -14.33 -12.97 -33.34
CA ALA A 66 -15.27 -12.45 -32.37
C ALA A 66 -16.70 -12.90 -32.62
N ASN A 67 -17.15 -12.93 -33.90
CA ASN A 67 -18.49 -13.40 -34.26
C ASN A 67 -18.67 -14.89 -33.95
N LEU A 68 -17.64 -15.72 -34.19
CA LEU A 68 -17.69 -17.15 -33.84
C LEU A 68 -17.80 -17.35 -32.32
N ILE A 69 -16.94 -16.67 -31.55
CA ILE A 69 -16.96 -16.74 -30.08
C ILE A 69 -18.31 -16.22 -29.56
N ALA A 70 -18.81 -15.10 -30.07
CA ALA A 70 -20.09 -14.52 -29.66
C ALA A 70 -21.25 -15.47 -29.84
N GLY A 71 -21.32 -16.15 -31.01
CA GLY A 71 -22.38 -17.09 -31.30
C GLY A 71 -22.45 -18.29 -30.35
N GLU A 72 -21.31 -18.76 -29.84
CA GLU A 72 -21.27 -19.83 -28.83
C GLU A 72 -21.58 -19.26 -27.42
N LEU A 73 -21.01 -18.11 -27.05
CA LEU A 73 -21.25 -17.50 -25.76
C LEU A 73 -22.72 -17.12 -25.55
N GLU A 74 -23.45 -16.72 -26.58
CA GLU A 74 -24.89 -16.43 -26.51
C GLU A 74 -25.74 -17.64 -26.13
N GLN A 75 -25.22 -18.86 -26.28
CA GLN A 75 -25.89 -20.08 -25.84
C GLN A 75 -25.62 -20.44 -24.38
N HIS A 76 -24.67 -19.73 -23.72
CA HIS A 76 -24.31 -20.02 -22.34
C HIS A 76 -25.37 -19.48 -21.38
N PRO A 77 -25.81 -20.26 -20.35
CA PRO A 77 -26.90 -19.86 -19.44
C PRO A 77 -26.57 -18.60 -18.60
N ASP A 78 -25.30 -18.31 -18.38
CA ASP A 78 -24.85 -17.12 -17.63
C ASP A 78 -24.78 -15.85 -18.50
N VAL A 79 -24.89 -15.96 -19.83
CA VAL A 79 -24.74 -14.83 -20.75
C VAL A 79 -26.12 -14.40 -21.28
N ALA A 80 -26.47 -13.14 -21.05
CA ALA A 80 -27.73 -12.56 -21.54
C ALA A 80 -27.58 -11.98 -22.94
N GLN A 81 -26.41 -11.40 -23.25
CA GLN A 81 -26.15 -10.79 -24.57
C GLN A 81 -24.65 -10.70 -24.83
N VAL A 82 -24.26 -10.88 -26.08
CA VAL A 82 -22.89 -10.57 -26.54
C VAL A 82 -22.97 -9.56 -27.69
N LYS A 83 -22.14 -8.53 -27.66
CA LYS A 83 -22.02 -7.52 -28.71
C LYS A 83 -20.59 -7.43 -29.19
N VAL A 84 -20.37 -7.69 -30.48
CA VAL A 84 -19.05 -7.47 -31.10
C VAL A 84 -18.86 -5.99 -31.41
N ALA A 85 -17.86 -5.36 -30.81
CA ALA A 85 -17.57 -3.94 -30.93
C ALA A 85 -16.19 -3.68 -31.54
N GLY A 86 -16.03 -2.52 -32.20
CA GLY A 86 -14.77 -2.09 -32.80
C GLY A 86 -14.08 -3.14 -33.66
N PRO A 87 -12.77 -3.37 -33.51
CA PRO A 87 -12.01 -4.34 -34.29
C PRO A 87 -12.32 -5.81 -33.95
N GLY A 88 -13.01 -6.08 -32.83
CA GLY A 88 -13.30 -7.42 -32.37
C GLY A 88 -13.39 -7.59 -30.87
N PHE A 89 -13.71 -6.54 -30.11
CA PHE A 89 -14.03 -6.67 -28.67
C PHE A 89 -15.33 -7.44 -28.49
N LEU A 90 -15.34 -8.33 -27.52
CA LEU A 90 -16.55 -9.05 -27.08
C LEU A 90 -17.09 -8.33 -25.82
N ASN A 91 -18.20 -7.64 -25.98
CA ASN A 91 -18.88 -6.96 -24.87
C ASN A 91 -20.06 -7.82 -24.43
N LEU A 92 -19.99 -8.28 -23.15
CA LEU A 92 -20.96 -9.19 -22.57
C LEU A 92 -21.87 -8.46 -21.59
N VAL A 93 -23.14 -8.86 -21.59
CA VAL A 93 -24.10 -8.62 -20.53
C VAL A 93 -24.42 -9.98 -19.91
N MET A 94 -24.22 -10.10 -18.62
CA MET A 94 -24.44 -11.34 -17.88
C MET A 94 -25.89 -11.42 -17.39
N THR A 95 -26.38 -12.64 -17.19
CA THR A 95 -27.70 -12.81 -16.59
C THR A 95 -27.72 -12.38 -15.12
N PRO A 96 -28.87 -11.97 -14.58
CA PRO A 96 -28.99 -11.72 -13.13
C PRO A 96 -28.54 -12.92 -12.30
N GLY A 97 -28.81 -14.15 -12.74
CA GLY A 97 -28.41 -15.39 -12.07
C GLY A 97 -26.90 -15.54 -11.89
N PHE A 98 -26.11 -15.10 -12.86
CA PHE A 98 -24.65 -15.07 -12.75
C PHE A 98 -24.18 -14.20 -11.56
N TRP A 99 -24.69 -12.98 -11.46
CA TRP A 99 -24.33 -12.04 -10.39
C TRP A 99 -24.83 -12.52 -9.02
N GLN A 100 -26.05 -13.07 -8.96
CA GLN A 100 -26.62 -13.65 -7.75
C GLN A 100 -25.82 -14.86 -7.26
N GLY A 101 -25.31 -15.69 -8.17
CA GLY A 101 -24.40 -16.79 -7.86
C GLY A 101 -23.09 -16.31 -7.22
N LEU A 102 -22.51 -15.23 -7.74
CA LEU A 102 -21.31 -14.62 -7.15
C LEU A 102 -21.57 -14.00 -5.77
N LEU A 103 -22.77 -13.48 -5.51
CA LEU A 103 -23.16 -13.02 -4.17
C LEU A 103 -23.22 -14.19 -3.17
N THR A 104 -23.66 -15.36 -3.60
CA THR A 104 -23.61 -16.60 -2.79
C THR A 104 -22.17 -16.96 -2.46
N GLU A 105 -21.28 -16.99 -3.46
CA GLU A 105 -19.84 -17.27 -3.26
C GLU A 105 -19.18 -16.28 -2.29
N LEU A 106 -19.54 -14.98 -2.37
CA LEU A 106 -19.06 -13.95 -1.44
C LEU A 106 -19.45 -14.29 0.01
N LEU A 107 -20.72 -14.61 0.24
CA LEU A 107 -21.21 -14.96 1.56
C LEU A 107 -20.57 -16.24 2.08
N GLU A 108 -20.39 -17.26 1.25
CA GLU A 108 -19.75 -18.52 1.62
C GLU A 108 -18.26 -18.35 1.94
N SER A 109 -17.58 -17.46 1.23
CA SER A 109 -16.18 -17.13 1.49
C SER A 109 -15.96 -16.35 2.81
N GLY A 110 -16.97 -15.59 3.25
CA GLY A 110 -16.88 -14.81 4.48
C GLY A 110 -15.65 -13.89 4.53
N THR A 111 -14.87 -13.99 5.59
CA THR A 111 -13.65 -13.17 5.80
C THR A 111 -12.52 -13.46 4.81
N ASP A 112 -12.58 -14.59 4.11
CA ASP A 112 -11.58 -14.93 3.09
C ASP A 112 -11.91 -14.31 1.72
N PHE A 113 -13.08 -13.68 1.58
CA PHE A 113 -13.45 -13.04 0.32
C PHE A 113 -12.42 -11.97 -0.09
N GLY A 114 -11.90 -12.08 -1.30
CA GLY A 114 -10.81 -11.25 -1.83
C GLY A 114 -9.41 -11.82 -1.62
N ALA A 115 -9.23 -12.81 -0.74
CA ALA A 115 -7.98 -13.54 -0.68
C ALA A 115 -7.77 -14.37 -1.96
N ASN A 116 -6.55 -14.38 -2.44
CA ASN A 116 -6.19 -15.12 -3.65
C ASN A 116 -4.72 -15.56 -3.59
N ASP A 117 -4.34 -16.38 -4.54
CA ASP A 117 -3.00 -16.97 -4.68
C ASP A 117 -2.13 -16.31 -5.76
N PHE A 118 -2.44 -15.08 -6.13
CA PHE A 118 -1.74 -14.36 -7.20
C PHE A 118 -0.23 -14.28 -6.95
N GLY A 119 0.17 -14.03 -5.69
CA GLY A 119 1.57 -13.97 -5.27
C GLY A 119 2.27 -15.32 -5.18
N GLY A 120 1.55 -16.45 -5.21
CA GLY A 120 2.12 -17.81 -5.21
C GLY A 120 3.06 -18.12 -4.04
N GLY A 121 2.97 -17.37 -2.94
CA GLY A 121 3.89 -17.50 -1.79
C GLY A 121 5.29 -16.87 -2.05
N GLU A 122 5.46 -16.07 -3.10
CA GLU A 122 6.71 -15.36 -3.37
C GLU A 122 7.05 -14.43 -2.20
N LYS A 123 8.33 -14.42 -1.80
CA LYS A 123 8.83 -13.55 -0.74
C LYS A 123 8.98 -12.11 -1.24
N VAL A 124 8.35 -11.17 -0.54
CA VAL A 124 8.43 -9.74 -0.83
C VAL A 124 8.94 -9.00 0.40
N ASN A 125 9.94 -8.15 0.21
CA ASN A 125 10.39 -7.19 1.22
C ASN A 125 9.74 -5.84 0.95
N VAL A 126 9.02 -5.30 1.93
CA VAL A 126 8.45 -3.94 1.86
C VAL A 126 9.15 -3.08 2.92
N GLU A 127 10.02 -2.20 2.46
CA GLU A 127 10.69 -1.21 3.30
C GLU A 127 9.93 0.10 3.31
N PHE A 128 9.66 0.62 4.49
CA PHE A 128 8.96 1.89 4.60
C PHE A 128 9.26 2.60 5.92
N VAL A 129 9.01 3.90 5.96
CA VAL A 129 9.35 4.86 7.01
C VAL A 129 10.85 5.16 7.03
N SER A 130 11.67 4.23 7.51
CA SER A 130 13.14 4.32 7.60
C SER A 130 13.63 5.71 8.04
N ALA A 131 12.94 6.29 9.04
CA ALA A 131 13.23 7.64 9.55
C ALA A 131 14.51 7.63 10.39
N ASN A 132 15.30 8.70 10.26
CA ASN A 132 16.50 8.88 11.07
C ASN A 132 16.16 8.87 12.57
N PRO A 133 16.88 8.12 13.41
CA PRO A 133 16.59 7.99 14.84
C PRO A 133 17.06 9.22 15.63
N THR A 134 16.57 10.41 15.26
CA THR A 134 16.99 11.70 15.82
C THR A 134 15.89 12.41 16.62
N GLY A 135 14.72 11.82 16.74
CA GLY A 135 13.58 12.37 17.47
C GLY A 135 12.27 11.67 17.17
N PRO A 136 11.15 12.18 17.71
CA PRO A 136 9.82 11.65 17.46
C PRO A 136 9.43 11.78 15.98
N MET A 137 8.55 10.91 15.54
CA MET A 137 8.01 10.97 14.19
C MET A 137 7.11 12.20 14.01
N HIS A 138 7.22 12.86 12.87
CA HIS A 138 6.32 13.94 12.49
C HIS A 138 5.30 13.45 11.44
N VAL A 139 4.25 14.24 11.21
CA VAL A 139 3.17 13.89 10.27
C VAL A 139 3.66 13.57 8.85
N GLY A 140 4.80 14.12 8.42
CA GLY A 140 5.40 13.80 7.11
C GLY A 140 5.75 12.32 6.95
N HIS A 141 6.02 11.60 8.05
CA HIS A 141 6.26 10.16 8.01
C HIS A 141 4.96 9.33 7.98
N ALA A 142 3.82 9.91 8.42
CA ALA A 142 2.55 9.18 8.53
C ALA A 142 2.11 8.57 7.19
N ARG A 143 2.28 9.30 6.10
CA ARG A 143 1.84 8.84 4.78
C ARG A 143 2.66 7.65 4.29
N GLY A 144 3.97 7.73 4.38
CA GLY A 144 4.86 6.62 4.03
C GLY A 144 4.59 5.38 4.89
N ALA A 145 4.35 5.59 6.20
CA ALA A 145 4.02 4.53 7.14
C ALA A 145 2.72 3.81 6.75
N VAL A 146 1.64 4.57 6.47
CA VAL A 146 0.35 3.99 6.10
C VAL A 146 0.38 3.32 4.73
N VAL A 147 1.01 3.97 3.74
CA VAL A 147 1.12 3.41 2.37
C VAL A 147 1.90 2.10 2.39
N GLY A 148 3.03 2.04 3.09
CA GLY A 148 3.85 0.82 3.19
C GLY A 148 3.12 -0.31 3.91
N ASP A 149 2.52 -0.02 5.06
CA ASP A 149 1.82 -1.03 5.87
C ASP A 149 0.57 -1.58 5.15
N VAL A 150 -0.23 -0.72 4.51
CA VAL A 150 -1.41 -1.15 3.76
C VAL A 150 -1.02 -1.88 2.48
N LEU A 151 0.06 -1.46 1.80
CA LEU A 151 0.59 -2.19 0.65
C LEU A 151 1.01 -3.61 1.05
N ALA A 152 1.72 -3.75 2.18
CA ALA A 152 2.09 -5.05 2.72
C ALA A 152 0.85 -5.93 2.98
N SER A 153 -0.20 -5.37 3.60
CA SER A 153 -1.46 -6.09 3.86
C SER A 153 -2.20 -6.51 2.59
N ILE A 154 -2.16 -5.68 1.53
CA ILE A 154 -2.73 -6.01 0.21
C ILE A 154 -1.95 -7.17 -0.44
N LEU A 155 -0.63 -7.14 -0.36
CA LEU A 155 0.24 -8.20 -0.89
C LEU A 155 0.01 -9.52 -0.15
N GLU A 156 -0.08 -9.51 1.19
CA GLU A 156 -0.46 -10.69 1.99
C GLU A 156 -1.82 -11.26 1.57
N LYS A 157 -2.82 -10.40 1.39
CA LYS A 157 -4.16 -10.81 0.92
C LYS A 157 -4.12 -11.38 -0.49
N ALA A 158 -3.15 -10.96 -1.31
CA ALA A 158 -2.89 -11.49 -2.65
C ALA A 158 -2.00 -12.74 -2.67
N GLY A 159 -1.60 -13.28 -1.52
CA GLY A 159 -0.88 -14.56 -1.40
C GLY A 159 0.64 -14.46 -1.48
N TYR A 160 1.23 -13.29 -1.24
CA TYR A 160 2.68 -13.13 -1.07
C TYR A 160 3.11 -13.42 0.39
N ASP A 161 4.36 -13.86 0.55
CA ASP A 161 5.05 -13.94 1.86
C ASP A 161 5.78 -12.61 2.11
N VAL A 162 5.17 -11.73 2.90
CA VAL A 162 5.59 -10.34 3.04
C VAL A 162 6.39 -10.13 4.32
N THR A 163 7.53 -9.44 4.21
CA THR A 163 8.31 -8.93 5.34
C THR A 163 8.31 -7.41 5.34
N ARG A 164 7.83 -6.80 6.43
CA ARG A 164 7.86 -5.35 6.68
C ARG A 164 9.20 -4.98 7.32
N GLU A 165 9.98 -4.13 6.67
CA GLU A 165 11.31 -3.78 7.12
C GLU A 165 11.48 -2.28 7.34
N PHE A 166 12.28 -1.93 8.35
CA PHE A 166 12.68 -0.57 8.68
C PHE A 166 14.22 -0.50 8.66
N TYR A 167 14.79 0.33 7.80
CA TYR A 167 16.20 0.63 7.80
C TYR A 167 16.54 1.69 8.86
N VAL A 168 17.39 1.34 9.80
CA VAL A 168 17.83 2.22 10.89
C VAL A 168 19.11 2.92 10.48
N ASN A 169 19.03 4.19 10.15
CA ASN A 169 20.19 5.03 9.82
C ASN A 169 20.90 5.47 11.11
N ASP A 170 21.59 4.54 11.77
CA ASP A 170 22.30 4.72 13.04
C ASP A 170 23.81 4.91 12.89
N ALA A 171 24.28 5.05 11.65
CA ALA A 171 25.64 5.45 11.31
C ALA A 171 25.72 6.94 10.91
N GLY A 172 26.90 7.53 10.99
CA GLY A 172 27.17 8.86 10.45
C GLY A 172 26.98 10.03 11.43
N THR A 173 27.16 11.24 10.88
CA THR A 173 27.33 12.48 11.66
C THR A 173 26.06 12.93 12.40
N GLN A 174 24.88 12.60 11.92
CA GLN A 174 23.62 12.97 12.59
C GLN A 174 23.48 12.27 13.95
N VAL A 175 23.94 11.03 14.04
CA VAL A 175 23.94 10.28 15.30
C VAL A 175 24.96 10.84 16.29
N ASP A 176 26.10 11.33 15.79
CA ASP A 176 27.08 12.03 16.65
C ASP A 176 26.50 13.35 17.19
N GLN A 177 25.81 14.12 16.35
CA GLN A 177 25.09 15.34 16.79
C GLN A 177 24.02 15.02 17.84
N LEU A 178 23.27 13.93 17.64
CA LEU A 178 22.30 13.45 18.62
C LEU A 178 22.97 13.09 19.95
N ALA A 179 24.07 12.32 19.90
CA ALA A 179 24.83 11.93 21.09
C ALA A 179 25.35 13.13 21.85
N ARG A 180 25.89 14.17 21.16
CA ARG A 180 26.32 15.44 21.78
C ARG A 180 25.14 16.17 22.41
N SER A 181 23.99 16.16 21.77
CA SER A 181 22.76 16.76 22.32
C SER A 181 22.35 16.07 23.63
N VAL A 182 22.38 14.74 23.65
CA VAL A 182 22.08 13.92 24.83
C VAL A 182 23.15 14.15 25.93
N TYR A 183 24.43 14.31 25.57
CA TYR A 183 25.47 14.59 26.51
C TYR A 183 25.23 15.92 27.25
N LEU A 184 24.80 16.97 26.55
CA LEU A 184 24.46 18.24 27.21
C LEU A 184 23.26 18.06 28.15
N ARG A 185 22.23 17.29 27.77
CA ARG A 185 21.12 16.97 28.68
C ARG A 185 21.55 16.14 29.90
N TYR A 186 22.53 15.26 29.72
CA TYR A 186 23.15 14.56 30.84
C TYR A 186 23.92 15.53 31.78
N CYS A 187 24.68 16.49 31.23
CA CYS A 187 25.33 17.51 32.04
C CYS A 187 24.32 18.35 32.85
N GLU A 188 23.23 18.77 32.21
CA GLU A 188 22.10 19.48 32.83
C GLU A 188 21.50 18.64 33.98
N ALA A 189 21.26 17.34 33.78
CA ALA A 189 20.76 16.41 34.79
C ALA A 189 21.75 16.20 35.95
N CYS A 190 23.05 16.35 35.71
CA CYS A 190 24.10 16.31 36.74
C CYS A 190 24.28 17.62 37.52
N GLY A 191 23.52 18.67 37.17
CA GLY A 191 23.54 19.98 37.84
C GLY A 191 24.47 21.01 37.21
N GLU A 192 25.01 20.74 36.00
CA GLU A 192 25.83 21.69 35.27
C GLU A 192 24.96 22.67 34.47
N ALA A 193 25.38 23.92 34.37
CA ALA A 193 24.73 24.94 33.56
C ALA A 193 25.19 24.78 32.09
N ILE A 194 24.30 24.40 31.19
CA ILE A 194 24.67 24.14 29.79
C ILE A 194 24.49 25.33 28.84
N GLY A 195 23.81 26.42 29.30
CA GLY A 195 23.48 27.55 28.43
C GLY A 195 22.57 27.17 27.27
N ASP A 196 22.61 27.99 26.20
CA ASP A 196 21.89 27.66 24.95
C ASP A 196 22.60 26.54 24.22
N LEU A 197 21.81 25.64 23.61
CA LEU A 197 22.37 24.55 22.82
C LEU A 197 23.08 25.11 21.58
N PRO A 198 24.29 24.63 21.26
CA PRO A 198 25.00 25.00 20.04
C PRO A 198 24.19 24.73 18.77
N GLU A 199 24.40 25.57 17.75
CA GLU A 199 23.79 25.39 16.43
C GLU A 199 24.18 24.03 15.85
N GLY A 200 23.22 23.34 15.22
CA GLY A 200 23.41 22.01 14.63
C GLY A 200 23.13 20.85 15.59
N LEU A 201 22.86 21.11 16.87
CA LEU A 201 22.40 20.10 17.81
C LEU A 201 20.85 20.07 17.90
N TYR A 202 20.33 18.97 18.43
CA TYR A 202 18.88 18.73 18.58
C TYR A 202 18.37 19.37 19.89
N PRO A 203 17.53 20.42 19.83
CA PRO A 203 17.11 21.16 21.02
C PRO A 203 15.93 20.53 21.77
N GLY A 204 15.29 19.47 21.21
CA GLY A 204 14.03 18.95 21.70
C GLY A 204 14.06 18.43 23.14
N ASP A 205 12.99 18.73 23.89
CA ASP A 205 12.84 18.29 25.28
C ASP A 205 12.74 16.76 25.43
N TYR A 206 12.43 16.04 24.35
CA TYR A 206 12.41 14.57 24.31
C TYR A 206 13.79 13.94 24.62
N LEU A 207 14.87 14.71 24.57
CA LEU A 207 16.22 14.23 24.94
C LEU A 207 16.52 14.38 26.45
N LYS A 208 15.77 15.19 27.18
CA LYS A 208 15.97 15.37 28.65
C LYS A 208 15.85 14.04 29.41
N PRO A 209 14.79 13.23 29.19
CA PRO A 209 14.68 11.92 29.86
C PRO A 209 15.85 10.98 29.56
N VAL A 210 16.44 11.08 28.35
CA VAL A 210 17.61 10.25 27.98
C VAL A 210 18.84 10.68 28.78
N GLY A 211 19.08 12.00 28.91
CA GLY A 211 20.15 12.56 29.74
C GLY A 211 19.98 12.18 31.22
N GLU A 212 18.77 12.32 31.76
CA GLU A 212 18.43 11.93 33.14
C GLU A 212 18.65 10.44 33.39
N MET A 213 18.26 9.58 32.46
CA MET A 213 18.46 8.12 32.52
C MET A 213 19.96 7.78 32.58
N ILE A 214 20.79 8.42 31.77
CA ILE A 214 22.24 8.19 31.80
C ILE A 214 22.83 8.71 33.11
N ALA A 215 22.40 9.88 33.60
CA ALA A 215 22.85 10.44 34.89
C ALA A 215 22.47 9.53 36.06
N ALA A 216 21.26 8.95 36.05
CA ALA A 216 20.82 8.00 37.07
C ALA A 216 21.61 6.68 37.04
N ARG A 217 21.98 6.19 35.84
CA ARG A 217 22.75 4.94 35.66
C ARG A 217 24.22 5.10 35.99
N ASP A 218 24.86 6.17 35.50
CA ASP A 218 26.32 6.33 35.47
C ASP A 218 26.84 7.42 36.46
N GLY A 219 25.93 8.15 37.13
CA GLY A 219 26.28 9.29 37.98
C GLY A 219 27.04 10.37 37.22
N LYS A 220 28.09 10.90 37.80
CA LYS A 220 28.94 11.95 37.21
C LYS A 220 30.13 11.43 36.40
N LYS A 221 30.13 10.15 36.01
CA LYS A 221 31.24 9.45 35.35
C LYS A 221 31.76 10.18 34.11
N TRP A 222 30.87 10.75 33.29
CA TRP A 222 31.20 11.31 32.01
C TRP A 222 31.46 12.84 32.02
N LEU A 223 31.27 13.51 33.19
CA LEU A 223 31.56 14.93 33.30
C LEU A 223 33.05 15.19 33.11
N ASN A 224 33.39 16.25 32.37
CA ASN A 224 34.75 16.68 32.09
C ASN A 224 35.66 15.60 31.44
N GLN A 225 35.10 14.62 30.78
CA GLN A 225 35.84 13.65 29.96
C GLN A 225 35.91 14.13 28.51
N ASP A 226 36.95 13.70 27.79
CA ASP A 226 37.08 13.92 26.36
C ASP A 226 35.94 13.24 25.59
N GLU A 227 35.54 13.81 24.45
CA GLU A 227 34.45 13.30 23.62
C GLU A 227 34.64 11.83 23.25
N THR A 228 35.85 11.43 22.94
CA THR A 228 36.20 10.04 22.57
C THR A 228 35.88 9.03 23.68
N ALA A 229 35.84 9.46 24.95
CA ALA A 229 35.53 8.55 26.05
C ALA A 229 34.06 8.24 26.19
N TRP A 230 33.15 9.18 25.84
CA TRP A 230 31.72 9.06 26.07
C TRP A 230 30.90 8.92 24.77
N LEU A 231 31.39 9.41 23.63
CA LEU A 231 30.59 9.52 22.40
C LEU A 231 29.91 8.20 22.01
N LYS A 232 30.63 7.06 22.01
CA LYS A 232 30.07 5.76 21.67
C LYS A 232 28.91 5.36 22.61
N ALA A 233 29.11 5.49 23.92
CA ALA A 233 28.09 5.14 24.92
C ALA A 233 26.83 5.99 24.81
N PHE A 234 26.97 7.27 24.46
CA PHE A 234 25.86 8.20 24.26
C PHE A 234 25.17 7.97 22.91
N ARG A 235 25.89 7.63 21.84
CA ARG A 235 25.31 7.19 20.56
C ARG A 235 24.38 6.01 20.77
N GLU A 236 24.89 4.93 21.37
CA GLU A 236 24.13 3.71 21.64
C GLU A 236 22.88 3.98 22.49
N ALA A 237 22.99 4.78 23.53
CA ALA A 237 21.88 5.15 24.38
C ALA A 237 20.85 6.01 23.63
N ALA A 238 21.31 7.02 22.91
CA ALA A 238 20.46 7.94 22.18
C ALA A 238 19.67 7.21 21.08
N VAL A 239 20.34 6.42 20.23
CA VAL A 239 19.69 5.65 19.15
C VAL A 239 18.67 4.69 19.74
N ARG A 240 19.03 3.94 20.79
CA ARG A 240 18.11 3.01 21.44
C ARG A 240 16.82 3.68 21.91
N GLU A 241 16.93 4.81 22.61
CA GLU A 241 15.76 5.52 23.15
C GLU A 241 14.94 6.19 22.02
N MET A 242 15.61 6.74 21.00
CA MET A 242 14.87 7.28 19.83
C MET A 242 14.17 6.18 19.03
N MET A 243 14.78 5.04 18.83
CA MET A 243 14.12 3.89 18.19
C MET A 243 12.94 3.36 18.99
N LYS A 244 13.03 3.39 20.33
CA LYS A 244 11.89 3.06 21.19
C LYS A 244 10.73 4.03 20.95
N LEU A 245 11.00 5.33 20.95
CA LEU A 245 10.01 6.38 20.68
C LEU A 245 9.38 6.22 19.29
N ILE A 246 10.17 5.97 18.25
CA ILE A 246 9.69 5.73 16.88
C ILE A 246 8.77 4.51 16.83
N LYS A 247 9.16 3.41 17.49
CA LYS A 247 8.32 2.20 17.57
C LYS A 247 6.99 2.44 18.27
N GLU A 248 7.00 3.23 19.35
CA GLU A 248 5.80 3.63 20.07
C GLU A 248 4.88 4.51 19.23
N ASP A 249 5.45 5.46 18.46
CA ASP A 249 4.70 6.31 17.54
C ASP A 249 4.07 5.48 16.40
N LEU A 250 4.83 4.57 15.79
CA LEU A 250 4.33 3.64 14.77
C LEU A 250 3.20 2.76 15.32
N LEU A 251 3.36 2.23 16.52
CA LEU A 251 2.34 1.41 17.17
C LEU A 251 1.06 2.20 17.45
N SER A 252 1.15 3.49 17.78
CA SER A 252 -0.03 4.35 17.95
C SER A 252 -0.83 4.50 16.66
N LEU A 253 -0.15 4.48 15.52
CA LEU A 253 -0.76 4.45 14.19
C LEU A 253 -1.22 3.05 13.78
N GLY A 254 -0.87 2.01 14.55
CA GLY A 254 -1.17 0.61 14.26
C GLY A 254 -0.21 -0.04 13.27
N VAL A 255 0.97 0.55 13.06
CA VAL A 255 2.02 0.07 12.15
C VAL A 255 3.05 -0.75 12.93
N ARG A 256 3.42 -1.89 12.38
CA ARG A 256 4.45 -2.78 12.93
C ARG A 256 5.39 -3.24 11.84
N HIS A 257 6.69 -3.27 12.15
CA HIS A 257 7.70 -3.86 11.30
C HIS A 257 8.19 -5.19 11.88
N ASP A 258 8.52 -6.11 11.00
CA ASP A 258 9.03 -7.43 11.36
C ASP A 258 10.54 -7.38 11.59
N VAL A 259 11.24 -6.55 10.79
CA VAL A 259 12.70 -6.43 10.79
C VAL A 259 13.11 -4.97 10.93
N PHE A 260 14.14 -4.74 11.74
CA PHE A 260 14.86 -3.46 11.87
C PHE A 260 16.32 -3.69 11.55
N THR A 261 16.77 -3.25 10.39
CA THR A 261 18.15 -3.44 9.93
C THR A 261 19.00 -2.21 10.23
N SER A 262 20.06 -2.39 11.03
CA SER A 262 20.99 -1.32 11.42
C SER A 262 22.04 -1.10 10.35
N GLU A 263 22.21 0.14 9.89
CA GLU A 263 23.30 0.54 8.99
C GLU A 263 24.67 0.30 9.64
N LEU A 264 24.80 0.67 10.92
CA LEU A 264 26.04 0.47 11.68
C LEU A 264 26.42 -1.01 11.77
N ALA A 265 25.45 -1.88 12.01
CA ALA A 265 25.69 -3.32 12.08
C ALA A 265 26.18 -3.90 10.73
N LEU A 266 25.61 -3.47 9.61
CA LEU A 266 26.08 -3.86 8.27
C LEU A 266 27.50 -3.37 8.00
N GLN A 267 27.85 -2.15 8.44
CA GLN A 267 29.23 -1.63 8.31
C GLN A 267 30.20 -2.41 9.18
N GLU A 268 29.86 -2.67 10.45
CA GLU A 268 30.70 -3.43 11.38
C GLU A 268 30.88 -4.91 10.96
N ALA A 269 29.89 -5.48 10.28
CA ALA A 269 29.98 -6.84 9.73
C ALA A 269 30.83 -6.95 8.44
N GLY A 270 31.22 -5.81 7.85
CA GLY A 270 31.98 -5.75 6.60
C GLY A 270 31.12 -6.02 5.35
N ASP A 271 29.79 -5.86 5.44
CA ASP A 271 28.90 -6.09 4.32
C ASP A 271 29.08 -5.06 3.20
N VAL A 272 29.52 -3.83 3.52
CA VAL A 272 29.82 -2.80 2.52
C VAL A 272 31.05 -3.18 1.70
N GLU A 273 32.13 -3.65 2.35
CA GLU A 273 33.32 -4.20 1.72
C GLU A 273 32.97 -5.41 0.85
N SER A 274 32.19 -6.33 1.40
CA SER A 274 31.74 -7.53 0.69
C SER A 274 30.90 -7.22 -0.55
N ALA A 275 30.04 -6.21 -0.50
CA ALA A 275 29.27 -5.76 -1.66
C ALA A 275 30.17 -5.11 -2.72
N TYR A 276 31.14 -4.31 -2.30
CA TYR A 276 32.14 -3.71 -3.19
C TYR A 276 32.99 -4.79 -3.89
N GLU A 277 33.51 -5.77 -3.14
CA GLU A 277 34.31 -6.87 -3.70
C GLU A 277 33.51 -7.73 -4.69
N PHE A 278 32.23 -7.95 -4.39
CA PHE A 278 31.33 -8.67 -5.29
C PHE A 278 31.17 -7.93 -6.63
N LEU A 279 30.92 -6.64 -6.60
CA LEU A 279 30.78 -5.82 -7.82
C LEU A 279 32.12 -5.70 -8.58
N LEU A 280 33.25 -5.61 -7.86
CA LEU A 280 34.59 -5.59 -8.45
C LEU A 280 34.89 -6.89 -9.18
N GLY A 281 34.51 -8.03 -8.59
CA GLY A 281 34.69 -9.36 -9.20
C GLY A 281 33.88 -9.54 -10.49
N GLN A 282 32.82 -8.75 -10.68
CA GLN A 282 32.01 -8.73 -11.90
C GLN A 282 32.46 -7.68 -12.93
N ASP A 283 33.58 -7.00 -12.74
CA ASP A 283 34.07 -5.88 -13.57
C ASP A 283 33.09 -4.69 -13.63
N LEU A 284 32.28 -4.53 -12.57
CA LEU A 284 31.29 -3.43 -12.45
C LEU A 284 31.86 -2.22 -11.71
N ILE A 285 33.10 -2.28 -11.24
CA ILE A 285 33.78 -1.16 -10.56
C ILE A 285 35.07 -0.84 -11.31
N TYR A 286 35.31 0.45 -11.51
CA TYR A 286 36.54 0.94 -12.15
C TYR A 286 36.98 2.27 -11.53
N GLU A 287 38.25 2.63 -11.71
CA GLU A 287 38.76 3.95 -11.37
C GLU A 287 38.54 4.92 -12.54
N GLY A 288 37.86 6.03 -12.29
CA GLY A 288 37.53 7.01 -13.31
C GLY A 288 37.23 8.38 -12.72
N VAL A 289 37.17 9.38 -13.61
CA VAL A 289 36.78 10.76 -13.26
C VAL A 289 35.37 11.01 -13.78
N LEU A 290 34.47 11.44 -12.89
CA LEU A 290 33.11 11.82 -13.29
C LEU A 290 33.14 13.16 -14.05
N GLU A 291 32.37 13.24 -15.13
CA GLU A 291 32.08 14.52 -15.76
C GLU A 291 31.33 15.44 -14.77
N PRO A 292 31.59 16.77 -14.83
CA PRO A 292 30.86 17.71 -14.00
C PRO A 292 29.36 17.61 -14.28
N PRO A 293 28.50 17.58 -13.24
CA PRO A 293 27.06 17.50 -13.41
C PRO A 293 26.55 18.67 -14.25
N LYS A 294 25.59 18.40 -15.15
CA LYS A 294 24.91 19.42 -15.94
C LYS A 294 24.12 20.35 -15.00
N GLY A 295 24.54 21.61 -14.88
CA GLY A 295 23.91 22.60 -14.02
C GLY A 295 24.85 23.19 -12.96
N LYS A 296 24.29 23.58 -11.78
CA LYS A 296 25.10 24.08 -10.67
C LYS A 296 25.92 22.92 -10.09
N ARG A 297 27.25 23.08 -10.07
CA ARG A 297 28.14 22.09 -9.44
C ARG A 297 27.72 21.90 -7.97
N PRO A 298 27.57 20.67 -7.49
CA PRO A 298 27.50 20.41 -6.05
C PRO A 298 28.77 20.93 -5.35
N ASP A 299 28.62 21.44 -4.14
CA ASP A 299 29.76 22.01 -3.38
C ASP A 299 30.82 20.95 -3.02
N ASP A 300 30.46 19.67 -3.09
CA ASP A 300 31.29 18.48 -2.82
C ASP A 300 31.85 17.80 -4.09
N TRP A 301 31.62 18.39 -5.27
CA TRP A 301 32.13 17.80 -6.51
C TRP A 301 33.63 18.11 -6.71
N GLU A 302 34.42 17.08 -6.87
CA GLU A 302 35.86 17.16 -7.11
C GLU A 302 36.23 16.45 -8.44
N GLU A 303 37.07 17.11 -9.27
CA GLU A 303 37.66 16.53 -10.47
C GLU A 303 38.86 15.67 -10.06
N ARG A 304 38.60 14.42 -9.69
CA ARG A 304 39.61 13.45 -9.24
C ARG A 304 39.23 12.04 -9.62
N PRO A 305 40.20 11.11 -9.74
CA PRO A 305 39.91 9.69 -9.86
C PRO A 305 39.13 9.18 -8.65
N GLN A 306 38.09 8.42 -8.91
CA GLN A 306 37.21 7.83 -7.91
C GLN A 306 36.87 6.39 -8.30
N TRP A 307 36.57 5.55 -7.31
CA TRP A 307 36.03 4.23 -7.57
C TRP A 307 34.56 4.33 -7.92
N LEU A 308 34.24 4.04 -9.19
CA LEU A 308 32.92 4.22 -9.78
C LEU A 308 32.26 2.88 -10.05
N PHE A 309 30.97 2.79 -9.72
CA PHE A 309 30.10 1.69 -10.13
C PHE A 309 29.50 1.99 -11.51
N ARG A 310 29.56 1.03 -12.45
CA ARG A 310 29.01 1.11 -13.81
C ARG A 310 27.49 1.00 -13.79
N SER A 311 26.82 1.91 -13.09
CA SER A 311 25.35 1.90 -12.99
C SER A 311 24.67 2.17 -14.34
N THR A 312 25.36 2.79 -15.29
CA THR A 312 24.87 2.98 -16.66
C THR A 312 24.61 1.68 -17.41
N ASN A 313 25.30 0.59 -17.07
CA ASN A 313 25.02 -0.75 -17.60
C ASN A 313 23.63 -1.26 -17.25
N PHE A 314 23.00 -0.67 -16.22
CA PHE A 314 21.69 -1.04 -15.67
C PHE A 314 20.68 0.13 -15.79
N SER A 315 20.82 0.97 -16.81
CA SER A 315 19.88 2.06 -17.15
C SER A 315 19.86 3.27 -16.19
N ASP A 316 20.92 3.48 -15.39
CA ASP A 316 21.12 4.76 -14.70
C ASP A 316 21.66 5.83 -15.68
N ASP A 317 21.55 7.09 -15.30
CA ASP A 317 21.93 8.24 -16.14
C ASP A 317 23.45 8.49 -16.15
N SER A 318 24.18 8.07 -15.12
CA SER A 318 25.64 8.19 -14.98
C SER A 318 26.18 7.21 -13.97
N ASP A 319 27.46 6.82 -14.11
CA ASP A 319 28.14 5.99 -13.13
C ASP A 319 28.28 6.70 -11.78
N ARG A 320 28.40 5.93 -10.69
CA ARG A 320 28.26 6.47 -9.33
C ARG A 320 29.50 6.18 -8.47
N PRO A 321 29.98 7.17 -7.69
CA PRO A 321 31.09 6.96 -6.78
C PRO A 321 30.67 6.11 -5.58
N LEU A 322 31.54 5.16 -5.21
CA LEU A 322 31.37 4.30 -4.03
C LEU A 322 32.22 4.74 -2.86
N LYS A 323 33.33 5.47 -3.11
CA LYS A 323 34.24 5.99 -2.07
C LYS A 323 34.36 7.51 -2.12
N LYS A 324 34.44 8.12 -0.95
CA LYS A 324 34.73 9.54 -0.77
C LYS A 324 36.20 9.86 -0.96
N SER A 325 36.58 11.15 -0.96
CA SER A 325 37.97 11.63 -1.04
C SER A 325 38.88 11.13 0.07
N ASP A 326 38.34 10.93 1.25
CA ASP A 326 39.04 10.43 2.42
C ASP A 326 39.19 8.91 2.46
N GLY A 327 38.69 8.20 1.42
CA GLY A 327 38.67 6.73 1.34
C GLY A 327 37.48 6.08 2.02
N GLY A 328 36.64 6.85 2.72
CA GLY A 328 35.42 6.35 3.36
C GLY A 328 34.32 6.00 2.33
N TRP A 329 33.35 5.22 2.74
CA TRP A 329 32.22 4.83 1.92
C TRP A 329 31.24 5.99 1.71
N THR A 330 30.63 6.05 0.52
CA THR A 330 29.46 6.90 0.27
C THR A 330 28.20 6.25 0.87
N TYR A 331 27.14 7.03 1.08
CA TYR A 331 25.83 6.46 1.46
C TYR A 331 25.33 5.41 0.45
N PHE A 332 25.62 5.64 -0.83
CA PHE A 332 25.23 4.72 -1.89
C PHE A 332 25.89 3.34 -1.76
N ALA A 333 27.11 3.27 -1.28
CA ALA A 333 27.77 1.98 -1.02
C ALA A 333 27.08 1.21 0.13
N SER A 334 26.67 1.90 1.19
CA SER A 334 25.88 1.30 2.28
C SER A 334 24.52 0.81 1.80
N ASP A 335 23.84 1.60 0.97
CA ASP A 335 22.54 1.22 0.38
C ASP A 335 22.65 -0.02 -0.53
N ILE A 336 23.73 -0.13 -1.32
CA ILE A 336 24.04 -1.33 -2.12
C ILE A 336 24.20 -2.56 -1.23
N ALA A 337 25.00 -2.44 -0.15
CA ALA A 337 25.22 -3.52 0.79
C ALA A 337 23.93 -3.99 1.45
N TYR A 338 23.09 -3.05 1.84
CA TYR A 338 21.79 -3.32 2.44
C TYR A 338 20.85 -4.08 1.49
N HIS A 339 20.74 -3.67 0.23
CA HIS A 339 19.90 -4.37 -0.74
C HIS A 339 20.48 -5.74 -1.11
N ARG A 340 21.82 -5.87 -1.09
CA ARG A 340 22.45 -7.17 -1.22
C ARG A 340 22.15 -8.09 -0.04
N ASP A 341 22.06 -7.57 1.18
CA ASP A 341 21.61 -8.32 2.35
C ASP A 341 20.16 -8.80 2.18
N LYS A 342 19.24 -7.95 1.71
CA LYS A 342 17.87 -8.37 1.36
C LYS A 342 17.88 -9.54 0.37
N ALA A 343 18.67 -9.44 -0.70
CA ALA A 343 18.80 -10.51 -1.71
C ALA A 343 19.34 -11.82 -1.09
N ARG A 344 20.35 -11.75 -0.22
CA ARG A 344 20.91 -12.92 0.50
C ARG A 344 19.91 -13.59 1.44
N ARG A 345 18.97 -12.81 1.99
CA ARG A 345 17.84 -13.33 2.79
C ARG A 345 16.73 -13.96 1.92
N GLY A 346 16.89 -13.93 0.58
CA GLY A 346 16.01 -14.58 -0.38
C GLY A 346 14.89 -13.70 -0.91
N PHE A 347 15.00 -12.37 -0.80
CA PHE A 347 14.05 -11.44 -1.40
C PHE A 347 14.48 -11.08 -2.83
N SER A 348 13.81 -11.64 -3.82
CA SER A 348 13.92 -11.25 -5.23
C SER A 348 13.02 -10.07 -5.59
N ASN A 349 11.95 -9.88 -4.82
CA ASN A 349 10.99 -8.78 -4.99
C ASN A 349 11.10 -7.82 -3.81
N MET A 350 11.59 -6.61 -4.09
CA MET A 350 11.83 -5.56 -3.09
C MET A 350 11.01 -4.34 -3.43
N ILE A 351 10.34 -3.76 -2.43
CA ILE A 351 9.51 -2.56 -2.59
C ILE A 351 9.93 -1.56 -1.51
N ASP A 352 10.42 -0.41 -1.93
CA ASP A 352 10.79 0.67 -1.03
C ASP A 352 9.79 1.84 -1.15
N VAL A 353 9.37 2.36 -0.01
CA VAL A 353 8.45 3.52 0.06
C VAL A 353 9.22 4.74 0.54
N TRP A 354 9.48 5.67 -0.38
CA TRP A 354 10.30 6.87 -0.13
C TRP A 354 9.50 8.17 -0.25
N GLY A 355 10.02 9.24 0.32
CA GLY A 355 9.55 10.61 0.02
C GLY A 355 9.88 11.02 -1.43
N VAL A 356 9.05 11.89 -2.01
CA VAL A 356 9.27 12.39 -3.41
C VAL A 356 10.59 13.13 -3.58
N ASP A 357 11.18 13.65 -2.51
CA ASP A 357 12.52 14.27 -2.48
C ASP A 357 13.64 13.28 -2.86
N HIS A 358 13.42 11.98 -2.69
CA HIS A 358 14.33 10.92 -3.10
C HIS A 358 14.11 10.44 -4.56
N GLY A 359 13.21 11.06 -5.34
CA GLY A 359 12.89 10.64 -6.71
C GLY A 359 14.10 10.52 -7.64
N GLY A 360 15.09 11.42 -7.49
CA GLY A 360 16.35 11.37 -8.26
C GLY A 360 17.27 10.20 -7.89
N TYR A 361 17.00 9.51 -6.78
CA TYR A 361 17.80 8.36 -6.32
C TYR A 361 17.30 7.01 -6.87
N VAL A 362 16.07 6.96 -7.39
CA VAL A 362 15.39 5.72 -7.80
C VAL A 362 16.16 4.93 -8.86
N LYS A 363 16.62 5.60 -9.93
CA LYS A 363 17.30 4.91 -11.03
C LYS A 363 18.59 4.24 -10.59
N ARG A 364 19.39 4.93 -9.78
CA ARG A 364 20.66 4.38 -9.27
C ARG A 364 20.45 3.19 -8.35
N MET A 365 19.42 3.21 -7.52
CA MET A 365 19.12 2.06 -6.65
C MET A 365 18.58 0.86 -7.44
N LYS A 366 17.70 1.09 -8.43
CA LYS A 366 17.29 0.00 -9.34
C LYS A 366 18.47 -0.62 -10.07
N ALA A 367 19.41 0.21 -10.53
CA ALA A 367 20.65 -0.26 -11.15
C ALA A 367 21.51 -1.09 -10.16
N ALA A 368 21.64 -0.60 -8.93
CA ALA A 368 22.38 -1.31 -7.89
C ALA A 368 21.76 -2.67 -7.55
N VAL A 369 20.44 -2.72 -7.36
CA VAL A 369 19.74 -3.99 -7.07
C VAL A 369 19.90 -4.96 -8.24
N ALA A 370 19.71 -4.53 -9.48
CA ALA A 370 19.91 -5.39 -10.65
C ALA A 370 21.35 -5.96 -10.70
N ALA A 371 22.35 -5.16 -10.33
CA ALA A 371 23.75 -5.61 -10.31
C ALA A 371 24.03 -6.62 -9.19
N VAL A 372 23.60 -6.34 -7.94
CA VAL A 372 23.90 -7.23 -6.80
C VAL A 372 23.06 -8.50 -6.78
N THR A 373 21.99 -8.55 -7.58
CA THR A 373 21.15 -9.74 -7.77
C THR A 373 21.40 -10.44 -9.10
N GLU A 374 22.40 -10.01 -9.89
CA GLU A 374 22.72 -10.56 -11.23
C GLU A 374 21.50 -10.55 -12.18
N GLY A 375 20.58 -9.60 -11.97
CA GLY A 375 19.33 -9.46 -12.74
C GLY A 375 18.17 -10.34 -12.27
N GLU A 376 18.35 -11.18 -11.26
CA GLU A 376 17.28 -12.05 -10.73
C GLU A 376 16.34 -11.33 -9.76
N GLY A 377 16.76 -10.18 -9.20
CA GLY A 377 15.94 -9.39 -8.30
C GLY A 377 15.46 -8.07 -8.92
N ALA A 378 14.33 -7.58 -8.42
CA ALA A 378 13.73 -6.32 -8.84
C ALA A 378 13.44 -5.41 -7.65
N LEU A 379 13.73 -4.11 -7.81
CA LEU A 379 13.32 -3.07 -6.88
C LEU A 379 12.20 -2.22 -7.51
N ASP A 380 11.05 -2.15 -6.84
CA ASP A 380 10.05 -1.12 -7.10
C ASP A 380 10.10 -0.04 -6.02
N VAL A 381 10.04 1.23 -6.44
CA VAL A 381 10.07 2.36 -5.50
C VAL A 381 8.77 3.13 -5.60
N LYS A 382 8.06 3.21 -4.49
CA LYS A 382 6.83 4.00 -4.36
C LYS A 382 7.14 5.33 -3.70
N LEU A 383 7.00 6.41 -4.47
CA LEU A 383 7.20 7.76 -3.95
C LEU A 383 5.94 8.26 -3.26
N THR A 384 6.10 8.86 -2.08
CA THR A 384 5.03 9.49 -1.31
C THR A 384 5.23 11.00 -1.28
N ALA A 385 4.22 11.73 -1.76
CA ALA A 385 4.23 13.19 -1.74
C ALA A 385 3.91 13.75 -0.35
N LEU A 386 4.21 15.04 -0.18
CA LEU A 386 4.03 15.76 1.08
C LEU A 386 2.56 15.78 1.53
N VAL A 387 2.38 15.85 2.85
CA VAL A 387 1.10 16.09 3.51
C VAL A 387 1.09 17.54 4.00
N ASN A 388 0.14 18.32 3.50
CA ASN A 388 -0.09 19.69 3.92
C ASN A 388 -1.09 19.70 5.08
N LEU A 389 -0.64 20.11 6.27
CA LEU A 389 -1.53 20.25 7.42
C LEU A 389 -2.22 21.60 7.46
N SER A 390 -3.53 21.59 7.65
CA SER A 390 -4.32 22.78 7.91
C SER A 390 -5.39 22.53 8.99
N ASP A 391 -5.91 23.58 9.55
CA ASP A 391 -7.07 23.56 10.44
C ASP A 391 -8.04 24.66 10.00
N ARG A 392 -9.25 24.29 9.57
CA ARG A 392 -10.26 25.21 8.99
C ARG A 392 -9.72 26.03 7.81
N GLY A 393 -8.88 25.41 6.98
CA GLY A 393 -8.25 26.02 5.82
C GLY A 393 -6.98 26.83 6.11
N GLU A 394 -6.64 27.08 7.37
CA GLU A 394 -5.43 27.80 7.74
C GLU A 394 -4.25 26.83 7.92
N PRO A 395 -3.08 27.08 7.30
CA PRO A 395 -1.92 26.22 7.43
C PRO A 395 -1.43 26.11 8.89
N VAL A 396 -1.21 24.89 9.35
CA VAL A 396 -0.57 24.65 10.65
C VAL A 396 0.92 24.92 10.53
N LYS A 397 1.43 25.92 11.25
CA LYS A 397 2.83 26.30 11.22
C LYS A 397 3.71 25.22 11.88
N MET A 398 4.66 24.70 11.10
CA MET A 398 5.68 23.77 11.59
C MET A 398 7.05 24.39 11.45
N SER A 399 7.87 24.34 12.49
CA SER A 399 9.26 24.81 12.45
C SER A 399 10.17 23.82 13.16
N LYS A 400 10.96 23.05 12.41
CA LYS A 400 11.99 22.16 12.96
C LYS A 400 13.05 22.92 13.78
N ARG A 401 13.40 24.15 13.35
CA ARG A 401 14.40 25.01 14.04
C ARG A 401 13.91 25.57 15.36
N ALA A 402 12.60 25.79 15.51
CA ALA A 402 12.00 26.32 16.74
C ALA A 402 11.56 25.21 17.71
N GLY A 403 11.78 23.93 17.40
CA GLY A 403 11.34 22.80 18.21
C GLY A 403 9.81 22.59 18.21
N SER A 404 9.08 23.32 17.36
CA SER A 404 7.62 23.24 17.25
C SER A 404 7.24 22.54 15.94
N PHE A 405 7.11 21.24 15.97
CA PHE A 405 6.54 20.47 14.86
C PHE A 405 5.39 19.60 15.39
N VAL A 406 4.40 19.37 14.54
CA VAL A 406 3.29 18.48 14.87
C VAL A 406 3.80 17.05 14.77
N THR A 407 3.83 16.36 15.90
CA THR A 407 4.23 14.96 15.94
C THR A 407 3.15 14.05 15.33
N LEU A 408 3.54 12.86 14.91
CA LEU A 408 2.59 11.83 14.50
C LEU A 408 1.58 11.52 15.62
N ARG A 409 2.07 11.47 16.86
CA ARG A 409 1.26 11.24 18.06
C ARG A 409 0.18 12.30 18.22
N ASP A 410 0.53 13.60 18.10
CA ASP A 410 -0.41 14.71 18.22
C ASP A 410 -1.57 14.56 17.21
N VAL A 411 -1.27 14.14 15.97
CA VAL A 411 -2.29 13.93 14.94
C VAL A 411 -3.18 12.75 15.28
N VAL A 412 -2.60 11.62 15.69
CA VAL A 412 -3.36 10.41 16.06
C VAL A 412 -4.25 10.67 17.28
N ASP A 413 -3.73 11.35 18.29
CA ASP A 413 -4.47 11.67 19.52
C ASP A 413 -5.63 12.65 19.23
N ARG A 414 -5.46 13.55 18.25
CA ARG A 414 -6.48 14.54 17.90
C ARG A 414 -7.63 13.98 17.07
N VAL A 415 -7.36 13.12 16.07
CA VAL A 415 -8.38 12.67 15.11
C VAL A 415 -8.60 11.15 15.11
N GLY A 416 -7.81 10.40 15.85
CA GLY A 416 -7.85 8.94 15.88
C GLY A 416 -7.07 8.28 14.74
N LYS A 417 -6.48 7.11 15.04
CA LYS A 417 -5.66 6.35 14.07
C LYS A 417 -6.41 5.99 12.78
N GLY A 418 -7.69 5.60 12.90
CA GLY A 418 -8.51 5.18 11.76
C GLY A 418 -8.70 6.29 10.72
N VAL A 419 -8.95 7.52 11.19
CA VAL A 419 -9.05 8.71 10.33
C VAL A 419 -7.73 8.97 9.63
N VAL A 420 -6.60 8.99 10.38
CA VAL A 420 -5.28 9.19 9.78
C VAL A 420 -5.01 8.15 8.70
N ARG A 421 -5.17 6.86 9.03
CA ARG A 421 -4.89 5.76 8.09
C ARG A 421 -5.71 5.83 6.82
N PHE A 422 -6.99 6.08 6.93
CA PHE A 422 -7.86 6.14 5.75
C PHE A 422 -7.55 7.37 4.87
N ILE A 423 -7.43 8.55 5.48
CA ILE A 423 -7.19 9.80 4.74
C ILE A 423 -5.86 9.75 3.97
N MET A 424 -4.79 9.15 4.53
CA MET A 424 -3.51 9.02 3.83
C MET A 424 -3.60 8.22 2.52
N LEU A 425 -4.67 7.44 2.31
CA LEU A 425 -4.92 6.63 1.12
C LEU A 425 -5.92 7.25 0.14
N THR A 426 -6.49 8.41 0.44
CA THR A 426 -7.52 9.06 -0.41
C THR A 426 -6.97 9.77 -1.65
N ARG A 427 -5.67 9.70 -1.86
CA ARG A 427 -4.95 10.26 -3.02
C ARG A 427 -3.89 9.28 -3.50
N LYS A 428 -3.53 9.37 -4.79
CA LYS A 428 -2.36 8.68 -5.33
C LYS A 428 -1.12 9.00 -4.49
N ASN A 429 -0.24 8.01 -4.27
CA ASN A 429 0.90 8.17 -3.37
C ASN A 429 1.78 9.38 -3.73
N ASP A 430 2.01 9.61 -5.03
CA ASP A 430 2.86 10.66 -5.59
C ASP A 430 2.17 12.04 -5.74
N ALA A 431 0.87 12.13 -5.43
CA ALA A 431 0.11 13.37 -5.44
C ALA A 431 0.09 14.01 -4.05
N PRO A 432 0.24 15.36 -3.91
CA PRO A 432 0.12 16.04 -2.62
C PRO A 432 -1.23 15.76 -1.94
N LEU A 433 -1.22 15.68 -0.61
CA LEU A 433 -2.38 15.43 0.22
C LEU A 433 -2.60 16.59 1.18
N ASP A 434 -3.80 17.19 1.13
CA ASP A 434 -4.23 18.18 2.10
C ASP A 434 -4.97 17.48 3.25
N PHE A 435 -4.46 17.66 4.47
CA PHE A 435 -5.03 17.12 5.70
C PHE A 435 -5.52 18.27 6.57
N ASP A 436 -6.81 18.57 6.49
CA ASP A 436 -7.46 19.61 7.30
C ASP A 436 -8.15 18.97 8.50
N PHE A 437 -7.70 19.30 9.72
CA PHE A 437 -8.22 18.72 10.95
C PHE A 437 -9.74 18.85 11.10
N ALA A 438 -10.32 19.98 10.72
CA ALA A 438 -11.75 20.19 10.80
C ALA A 438 -12.49 19.29 9.80
N LYS A 439 -12.01 19.21 8.55
CA LYS A 439 -12.66 18.42 7.50
C LYS A 439 -12.60 16.92 7.75
N VAL A 440 -11.48 16.40 8.24
CA VAL A 440 -11.30 14.94 8.47
C VAL A 440 -12.11 14.44 9.68
N THR A 441 -12.61 15.34 10.53
CA THR A 441 -13.48 15.01 11.66
C THR A 441 -14.95 15.36 11.42
N GLU A 442 -15.28 15.94 10.27
CA GLU A 442 -16.64 16.31 9.92
C GLU A 442 -17.52 15.09 9.66
N GLN A 443 -18.75 15.11 10.19
CA GLN A 443 -19.75 14.06 9.97
C GLN A 443 -20.57 14.34 8.72
N SER A 444 -19.92 14.36 7.56
CA SER A 444 -20.54 14.67 6.29
C SER A 444 -20.14 13.69 5.18
N ARG A 445 -20.86 13.72 4.06
CA ARG A 445 -20.54 12.96 2.85
C ARG A 445 -19.16 13.31 2.30
N ASP A 446 -18.72 14.54 2.51
CA ASP A 446 -17.42 15.03 1.98
C ASP A 446 -16.23 14.47 2.77
N ASN A 447 -16.48 13.88 3.94
CA ASN A 447 -15.48 13.12 4.69
C ASN A 447 -15.55 11.62 4.29
N PRO A 448 -14.59 11.11 3.50
CA PRO A 448 -14.66 9.75 2.96
C PRO A 448 -14.60 8.68 4.05
N VAL A 449 -13.91 8.93 5.17
CA VAL A 449 -13.86 8.00 6.31
C VAL A 449 -15.25 7.86 6.92
N PHE A 450 -15.87 9.00 7.23
CA PHE A 450 -17.21 9.02 7.80
C PHE A 450 -18.20 8.33 6.85
N TYR A 451 -18.13 8.62 5.55
CA TYR A 451 -19.07 8.10 4.56
C TYR A 451 -19.03 6.58 4.44
N VAL A 452 -17.83 5.98 4.46
CA VAL A 452 -17.63 4.53 4.44
C VAL A 452 -18.06 3.89 5.76
N GLN A 453 -17.64 4.45 6.90
CA GLN A 453 -18.05 3.97 8.22
C GLN A 453 -19.56 4.02 8.40
N TYR A 454 -20.20 5.10 7.90
CA TYR A 454 -21.64 5.24 7.96
C TYR A 454 -22.38 4.19 7.13
N ALA A 455 -21.83 3.76 5.97
CA ALA A 455 -22.39 2.65 5.22
C ALA A 455 -22.33 1.33 6.01
N HIS A 456 -21.21 1.07 6.69
CA HIS A 456 -21.06 -0.11 7.55
C HIS A 456 -22.05 -0.08 8.73
N ALA A 457 -22.08 0.99 9.49
CA ALA A 457 -22.99 1.15 10.63
C ALA A 457 -24.47 1.07 10.22
N ARG A 458 -24.81 1.65 9.07
CA ARG A 458 -26.17 1.57 8.50
C ARG A 458 -26.54 0.13 8.12
N SER A 459 -25.62 -0.64 7.54
CA SER A 459 -25.85 -2.06 7.25
C SER A 459 -26.16 -2.84 8.52
N HIS A 460 -25.39 -2.62 9.59
CA HIS A 460 -25.65 -3.24 10.90
C HIS A 460 -26.97 -2.76 11.52
N SER A 461 -27.37 -1.49 11.32
CA SER A 461 -28.67 -0.99 11.78
C SER A 461 -29.84 -1.73 11.12
N VAL A 462 -29.76 -2.02 9.80
CA VAL A 462 -30.78 -2.84 9.11
C VAL A 462 -30.85 -4.24 9.70
N LEU A 463 -29.71 -4.88 9.95
CA LEU A 463 -29.64 -6.24 10.51
C LEU A 463 -30.21 -6.30 11.93
N ARG A 464 -29.96 -5.25 12.75
CA ARG A 464 -30.56 -5.14 14.09
C ARG A 464 -32.08 -4.96 14.00
N LEU A 465 -32.56 -4.04 13.16
CA LEU A 465 -34.00 -3.84 12.96
C LEU A 465 -34.70 -5.13 12.49
N ALA A 466 -34.08 -5.86 11.55
CA ALA A 466 -34.58 -7.16 11.12
C ALA A 466 -34.70 -8.16 12.29
N LYS A 467 -33.76 -8.15 13.22
CA LYS A 467 -33.78 -9.04 14.40
C LYS A 467 -34.85 -8.60 15.41
N GLU A 468 -35.13 -7.30 15.52
CA GLU A 468 -36.20 -6.77 16.36
C GLU A 468 -37.59 -7.11 15.82
N GLU A 469 -37.80 -6.93 14.50
CA GLU A 469 -39.08 -7.24 13.83
C GLU A 469 -39.34 -8.75 13.66
N MET A 470 -38.26 -9.54 13.55
CA MET A 470 -38.31 -11.00 13.34
C MET A 470 -37.33 -11.70 14.32
N PRO A 471 -37.66 -11.85 15.59
CA PRO A 471 -36.72 -12.36 16.62
C PRO A 471 -36.11 -13.75 16.30
N ASP A 472 -36.85 -14.60 15.60
CA ASP A 472 -36.40 -15.94 15.23
C ASP A 472 -35.58 -16.00 13.94
N ILE A 473 -35.30 -14.83 13.31
CA ILE A 473 -34.53 -14.80 12.07
C ILE A 473 -33.07 -15.19 12.32
N ASP A 474 -32.56 -16.10 11.50
CA ASP A 474 -31.14 -16.42 11.46
C ASP A 474 -30.44 -15.57 10.38
N LEU A 475 -29.63 -14.63 10.85
CA LEU A 475 -28.83 -13.70 10.02
C LEU A 475 -27.38 -14.17 9.85
N SER A 476 -27.07 -15.43 10.20
CA SER A 476 -25.76 -16.00 9.93
C SER A 476 -25.45 -16.00 8.44
N VAL A 477 -24.20 -15.78 8.10
CA VAL A 477 -23.73 -15.77 6.69
C VAL A 477 -24.12 -17.09 6.00
N ALA A 478 -23.93 -18.22 6.68
CA ALA A 478 -24.28 -19.54 6.15
C ALA A 478 -25.77 -19.71 5.84
N THR A 479 -26.65 -19.12 6.65
CA THR A 479 -28.09 -19.13 6.39
C THR A 479 -28.46 -18.19 5.27
N LEU A 480 -27.88 -16.97 5.24
CA LEU A 480 -28.16 -15.97 4.22
C LEU A 480 -27.68 -16.41 2.83
N ALA A 481 -26.54 -17.10 2.73
CA ALA A 481 -26.02 -17.65 1.46
C ALA A 481 -26.98 -18.64 0.77
N ARG A 482 -27.85 -19.30 1.54
CA ARG A 482 -28.83 -20.29 1.04
C ARG A 482 -30.21 -19.70 0.72
N LYS A 483 -30.37 -18.39 0.80
CA LYS A 483 -31.65 -17.72 0.54
C LYS A 483 -31.91 -17.54 -0.96
N PRO A 484 -33.16 -17.28 -1.37
CA PRO A 484 -33.54 -17.17 -2.76
C PRO A 484 -33.03 -15.85 -3.37
N LEU A 485 -31.72 -15.72 -3.59
CA LEU A 485 -31.07 -14.50 -4.11
C LEU A 485 -31.57 -14.10 -5.51
N HIS A 486 -32.21 -15.03 -6.24
CA HIS A 486 -32.89 -14.76 -7.52
C HIS A 486 -34.03 -13.73 -7.39
N ARG A 487 -34.44 -13.40 -6.18
CA ARG A 487 -35.41 -12.32 -5.91
C ARG A 487 -34.81 -10.92 -6.04
N LEU A 488 -33.49 -10.78 -6.05
CA LEU A 488 -32.76 -9.50 -6.25
C LEU A 488 -32.71 -9.19 -7.74
N THR A 489 -33.70 -8.50 -8.26
CA THR A 489 -33.88 -8.26 -9.71
C THR A 489 -33.85 -6.78 -10.09
N ASP A 490 -33.96 -5.86 -9.12
CA ASP A 490 -33.88 -4.43 -9.40
C ASP A 490 -32.47 -4.06 -9.89
N GLU A 491 -32.39 -3.14 -10.85
CA GLU A 491 -31.12 -2.69 -11.42
C GLU A 491 -30.15 -2.13 -10.35
N SER A 492 -30.68 -1.50 -9.31
CA SER A 492 -29.86 -0.96 -8.22
C SER A 492 -29.31 -2.06 -7.30
N GLU A 493 -30.09 -3.14 -7.09
CA GLU A 493 -29.63 -4.32 -6.36
C GLU A 493 -28.52 -5.04 -7.14
N LEU A 494 -28.72 -5.25 -8.45
CA LEU A 494 -27.73 -5.86 -9.33
C LEU A 494 -26.47 -4.99 -9.45
N ALA A 495 -26.60 -3.66 -9.51
CA ALA A 495 -25.45 -2.75 -9.51
C ALA A 495 -24.61 -2.87 -8.22
N LEU A 496 -25.28 -3.01 -7.07
CA LEU A 496 -24.60 -3.22 -5.79
C LEU A 496 -23.91 -4.58 -5.75
N ILE A 497 -24.52 -5.65 -6.26
CA ILE A 497 -23.90 -6.99 -6.36
C ILE A 497 -22.65 -6.94 -7.23
N LYS A 498 -22.72 -6.30 -8.40
CA LYS A 498 -21.56 -6.11 -9.30
C LYS A 498 -20.41 -5.38 -8.62
N GLN A 499 -20.72 -4.30 -7.88
CA GLN A 499 -19.72 -3.57 -7.11
C GLN A 499 -19.07 -4.48 -6.06
N LEU A 500 -19.86 -5.20 -5.26
CA LEU A 500 -19.36 -6.11 -4.23
C LEU A 500 -18.44 -7.21 -4.80
N THR A 501 -18.88 -7.84 -5.90
CA THR A 501 -18.15 -8.97 -6.50
C THR A 501 -16.89 -8.57 -7.26
N SER A 502 -16.65 -7.27 -7.47
CA SER A 502 -15.42 -6.76 -8.05
C SER A 502 -14.24 -6.68 -7.05
N TRP A 503 -14.50 -6.82 -5.74
CA TRP A 503 -13.49 -6.72 -4.69
C TRP A 503 -12.27 -7.62 -4.88
N PRO A 504 -12.40 -8.92 -5.18
CA PRO A 504 -11.24 -9.79 -5.34
C PRO A 504 -10.30 -9.35 -6.48
N ARG A 505 -10.86 -8.87 -7.59
CA ARG A 505 -10.07 -8.35 -8.72
C ARG A 505 -9.40 -7.03 -8.37
N LEU A 506 -10.05 -6.20 -7.57
CA LEU A 506 -9.48 -4.96 -7.09
C LEU A 506 -8.23 -5.23 -6.22
N VAL A 507 -8.32 -6.16 -5.27
CA VAL A 507 -7.18 -6.57 -4.41
C VAL A 507 -6.02 -7.06 -5.29
N GLU A 508 -6.26 -7.96 -6.23
CA GLU A 508 -5.25 -8.44 -7.17
C GLU A 508 -4.62 -7.30 -7.98
N SER A 509 -5.43 -6.38 -8.52
CA SER A 509 -4.93 -5.27 -9.32
C SER A 509 -4.17 -4.22 -8.48
N ALA A 510 -4.57 -4.00 -7.24
CA ALA A 510 -3.88 -3.11 -6.30
C ALA A 510 -2.54 -3.70 -5.86
N ALA A 511 -2.48 -5.01 -5.61
CA ALA A 511 -1.24 -5.74 -5.33
C ALA A 511 -0.28 -5.65 -6.52
N LYS A 512 -0.73 -6.00 -7.72
CA LYS A 512 0.08 -5.98 -8.95
C LYS A 512 0.64 -4.59 -9.29
N ALA A 513 -0.14 -3.54 -9.06
CA ALA A 513 0.28 -2.15 -9.34
C ALA A 513 1.02 -1.49 -8.17
N HIS A 514 1.02 -2.11 -6.98
CA HIS A 514 1.47 -1.53 -5.72
C HIS A 514 0.78 -0.18 -5.43
N GLU A 515 -0.56 -0.13 -5.59
CA GLU A 515 -1.37 1.09 -5.50
C GLU A 515 -2.49 0.95 -4.46
N PRO A 516 -2.19 1.10 -3.15
CA PRO A 516 -3.18 0.89 -2.07
C PRO A 516 -4.36 1.87 -2.11
N HIS A 517 -4.19 3.07 -2.68
CA HIS A 517 -5.26 4.05 -2.81
C HIS A 517 -6.46 3.55 -3.63
N ARG A 518 -6.28 2.56 -4.51
CA ARG A 518 -7.38 1.95 -5.29
C ARG A 518 -8.44 1.36 -4.37
N CYS A 519 -8.00 0.72 -3.27
CA CYS A 519 -8.92 0.13 -2.30
C CYS A 519 -9.73 1.20 -1.55
N ALA A 520 -9.13 2.36 -1.24
CA ALA A 520 -9.84 3.47 -0.60
C ALA A 520 -10.92 4.07 -1.52
N PHE A 521 -10.61 4.25 -2.80
CA PHE A 521 -11.59 4.71 -3.79
C PHE A 521 -12.74 3.73 -3.94
N TYR A 522 -12.42 2.44 -4.02
CA TYR A 522 -13.44 1.41 -4.12
C TYR A 522 -14.40 1.40 -2.92
N LEU A 523 -13.89 1.52 -1.70
CA LEU A 523 -14.73 1.55 -0.51
C LEU A 523 -15.68 2.76 -0.51
N TYR A 524 -15.21 3.90 -0.97
CA TYR A 524 -16.04 5.09 -1.14
C TYR A 524 -17.14 4.86 -2.19
N ASP A 525 -16.79 4.29 -3.34
CA ASP A 525 -17.73 3.98 -4.41
C ASP A 525 -18.76 2.93 -3.97
N LEU A 526 -18.34 1.87 -3.26
CA LEU A 526 -19.24 0.87 -2.69
C LEU A 526 -20.24 1.51 -1.71
N ALA A 527 -19.75 2.38 -0.83
CA ALA A 527 -20.60 3.12 0.09
C ALA A 527 -21.61 4.01 -0.67
N ALA A 528 -21.18 4.65 -1.76
CA ALA A 528 -22.05 5.50 -2.58
C ALA A 528 -23.18 4.69 -3.25
N VAL A 529 -22.86 3.53 -3.84
CA VAL A 529 -23.86 2.64 -4.45
C VAL A 529 -24.85 2.13 -3.40
N PHE A 530 -24.37 1.72 -2.22
CA PHE A 530 -25.23 1.29 -1.12
C PHE A 530 -26.16 2.42 -0.60
N HIS A 531 -25.62 3.62 -0.40
CA HIS A 531 -26.42 4.76 0.03
C HIS A 531 -27.46 5.20 -1.02
N ALA A 532 -27.16 5.04 -2.32
CA ALA A 532 -28.11 5.31 -3.39
C ALA A 532 -29.29 4.32 -3.33
N LEU A 533 -29.03 3.02 -3.16
CA LEU A 533 -30.09 2.02 -2.99
C LEU A 533 -30.93 2.30 -1.72
N TRP A 534 -30.28 2.60 -0.61
CA TRP A 534 -30.96 3.00 0.63
C TRP A 534 -31.93 4.17 0.42
N ASN A 535 -31.48 5.21 -0.29
CA ASN A 535 -32.32 6.40 -0.53
C ASN A 535 -33.49 6.09 -1.44
N LYS A 536 -33.31 5.25 -2.47
CA LYS A 536 -34.44 4.76 -3.29
C LYS A 536 -35.51 4.06 -2.45
N GLY A 537 -35.11 3.24 -1.47
CA GLY A 537 -36.05 2.58 -0.56
C GLY A 537 -36.83 3.51 0.38
N LYS A 538 -36.41 4.79 0.53
CA LYS A 538 -37.24 5.80 1.22
C LYS A 538 -38.39 6.29 0.37
N ASP A 539 -38.14 6.44 -0.93
CA ASP A 539 -39.10 6.99 -1.89
C ASP A 539 -40.02 5.88 -2.47
N ASP A 540 -39.47 4.66 -2.62
CA ASP A 540 -40.17 3.46 -3.10
C ASP A 540 -40.17 2.35 -2.04
N ALA A 541 -41.34 2.08 -1.48
CA ALA A 541 -41.52 1.03 -0.46
C ALA A 541 -41.13 -0.37 -0.97
N GLN A 542 -41.20 -0.62 -2.27
CA GLN A 542 -40.82 -1.88 -2.89
C GLN A 542 -39.31 -2.14 -2.85
N LEU A 543 -38.51 -1.07 -2.66
CA LEU A 543 -37.03 -1.14 -2.55
C LEU A 543 -36.52 -1.08 -1.11
N ARG A 544 -37.40 -1.11 -0.10
CA ARG A 544 -37.00 -1.22 1.31
C ARG A 544 -36.35 -2.56 1.58
N PHE A 545 -35.33 -2.58 2.45
CA PHE A 545 -34.66 -3.85 2.82
C PHE A 545 -35.56 -4.80 3.59
N LEU A 546 -36.50 -4.29 4.37
CA LEU A 546 -37.52 -5.05 5.06
C LEU A 546 -38.87 -4.83 4.37
N VAL A 547 -39.45 -5.89 3.84
CA VAL A 547 -40.76 -5.90 3.16
C VAL A 547 -41.67 -6.81 3.98
N GLN A 548 -42.66 -6.22 4.67
CA GLN A 548 -43.50 -6.93 5.63
C GLN A 548 -44.22 -8.16 5.05
N ASP A 549 -44.72 -8.03 3.82
CA ASP A 549 -45.52 -9.07 3.16
C ASP A 549 -44.69 -10.03 2.29
N ASP A 550 -43.37 -9.84 2.21
CA ASP A 550 -42.46 -10.67 1.39
C ASP A 550 -41.19 -11.06 2.15
N LYS A 551 -41.31 -12.11 2.93
CA LYS A 551 -40.21 -12.63 3.75
C LYS A 551 -39.04 -13.14 2.89
N GLU A 552 -39.30 -13.74 1.74
CA GLU A 552 -38.22 -14.23 0.87
C GLU A 552 -37.41 -13.08 0.28
N LEU A 553 -38.05 -12.03 -0.23
CA LEU A 553 -37.38 -10.84 -0.72
C LEU A 553 -36.62 -10.12 0.40
N THR A 554 -37.21 -10.02 1.59
CA THR A 554 -36.56 -9.49 2.80
C THR A 554 -35.26 -10.26 3.09
N MET A 555 -35.31 -11.61 3.09
CA MET A 555 -34.13 -12.43 3.34
C MET A 555 -33.05 -12.27 2.27
N ALA A 556 -33.42 -12.17 1.01
CA ALA A 556 -32.48 -11.90 -0.08
C ALA A 556 -31.80 -10.52 0.08
N ARG A 557 -32.58 -9.51 0.47
CA ARG A 557 -32.03 -8.15 0.72
C ARG A 557 -31.15 -8.09 1.98
N LEU A 558 -31.48 -8.84 3.02
CA LEU A 558 -30.62 -8.96 4.21
C LEU A 558 -29.28 -9.65 3.87
N ALA A 559 -29.31 -10.63 2.96
CA ALA A 559 -28.07 -11.22 2.42
C ALA A 559 -27.21 -10.18 1.70
N LEU A 560 -27.82 -9.32 0.87
CA LEU A 560 -27.14 -8.22 0.18
C LEU A 560 -26.56 -7.21 1.18
N VAL A 561 -27.35 -6.79 2.20
CA VAL A 561 -26.88 -5.86 3.26
C VAL A 561 -25.73 -6.48 4.07
N ARG A 562 -25.81 -7.78 4.39
CA ARG A 562 -24.73 -8.49 5.09
C ARG A 562 -23.45 -8.50 4.27
N SER A 563 -23.56 -8.69 2.96
CA SER A 563 -22.43 -8.64 2.03
C SER A 563 -21.77 -7.25 1.98
N VAL A 564 -22.55 -6.17 2.03
CA VAL A 564 -22.03 -4.79 2.12
C VAL A 564 -21.22 -4.62 3.41
N ALA A 565 -21.79 -5.01 4.55
CA ALA A 565 -21.08 -4.93 5.84
C ALA A 565 -19.76 -5.72 5.79
N LEU A 566 -19.79 -6.93 5.24
CA LEU A 566 -18.60 -7.79 5.16
C LEU A 566 -17.50 -7.17 4.28
N VAL A 567 -17.81 -6.72 3.06
CA VAL A 567 -16.79 -6.19 2.14
C VAL A 567 -16.22 -4.86 2.65
N ILE A 568 -17.04 -3.99 3.24
CA ILE A 568 -16.54 -2.76 3.87
C ILE A 568 -15.63 -3.10 5.05
N ALA A 569 -16.00 -4.05 5.91
CA ALA A 569 -15.18 -4.47 7.03
C ALA A 569 -13.82 -5.02 6.54
N LEU A 570 -13.82 -5.91 5.54
CA LEU A 570 -12.59 -6.45 4.96
C LEU A 570 -11.63 -5.34 4.44
N GLY A 571 -12.19 -4.33 3.77
CA GLY A 571 -11.38 -3.21 3.28
C GLY A 571 -10.86 -2.31 4.39
N LEU A 572 -11.68 -2.00 5.41
CA LEU A 572 -11.27 -1.20 6.56
C LEU A 572 -10.22 -1.92 7.41
N GLU A 573 -10.41 -3.23 7.68
CA GLU A 573 -9.45 -4.04 8.41
C GLU A 573 -8.10 -4.13 7.69
N MET A 574 -8.10 -4.28 6.36
CA MET A 574 -6.88 -4.24 5.55
C MET A 574 -6.14 -2.89 5.70
N PHE A 575 -6.86 -1.80 5.96
CA PHE A 575 -6.28 -0.50 6.29
C PHE A 575 -5.87 -0.37 7.75
N GLY A 576 -6.13 -1.36 8.61
CA GLY A 576 -5.97 -1.26 10.06
C GLY A 576 -6.94 -0.27 10.71
N VAL A 577 -8.11 -0.07 10.07
CA VAL A 577 -9.22 0.76 10.54
C VAL A 577 -10.31 -0.15 11.08
N GLU A 578 -10.73 0.07 12.31
CA GLU A 578 -11.81 -0.69 12.92
C GLU A 578 -13.15 -0.34 12.27
N PRO A 579 -13.92 -1.32 11.75
CA PRO A 579 -15.25 -1.07 11.21
C PRO A 579 -16.26 -0.82 12.34
N LEU A 580 -16.97 0.31 12.26
CA LEU A 580 -17.93 0.71 13.29
C LEU A 580 -19.32 0.13 13.00
N GLU A 581 -19.86 -0.66 13.92
CA GLU A 581 -21.23 -1.17 13.81
C GLU A 581 -22.29 -0.12 14.19
N GLU A 582 -21.89 0.89 14.97
CA GLU A 582 -22.75 2.02 15.39
C GLU A 582 -21.97 3.33 15.32
N MET A 583 -22.62 4.36 14.85
CA MET A 583 -22.12 5.73 14.89
C MET A 583 -23.09 6.60 15.70
N ARG A 584 -22.58 7.18 16.77
CA ARG A 584 -23.34 8.03 17.70
C ARG A 584 -23.08 9.51 17.45
#